data_7e2556bb4fe27feee25672a323d1ca4e
#
_entry.id   7e2556bb4fe27feee25672a323d1ca4e
#
_cell.length_a   1.000
_cell.length_b   1.000
_cell.length_c   1.000
_cell.angle_alpha   90.00
_cell.angle_beta   90.00
_cell.angle_gamma   90.00
#
_symmetry.space_group_name_H-M   'P 1'
#
loop_
_entity.id
_entity.type
_entity.pdbx_description
1 polymer ?
#
loop_
_entity_poly.entity_id
_entity_poly.type
_entity_poly.pdbx_seq_one_letter_code
_entity_poly.pdbx_strand_id
1 'polypeptide(L)'
;MSMVRTLGLAGAAMLAAGLAAAPQAHAQANCDTYAKLALQQQKENEALKCGFSGPEWSGDLRAHVGWCSSVGPEEWKVQLQNRTQQLAQCKA
;
A
#
# COMPACT_ATOMS: atom_id res chain seq x y z
N MET A 1 16.88 23.94 -38.64
CA MET A 1 17.11 24.26 -37.36
C MET A 1 15.94 24.30 -36.50
N SER A 2 15.03 24.99 -36.88
CA SER A 2 13.89 25.12 -36.00
C SER A 2 13.17 23.83 -35.74
N MET A 3 13.09 22.97 -36.67
CA MET A 3 12.34 21.77 -36.48
C MET A 3 12.84 20.91 -35.37
N VAL A 4 14.06 20.99 -35.11
CA VAL A 4 14.64 20.13 -34.11
C VAL A 4 14.01 20.31 -32.77
N ARG A 5 13.76 21.52 -32.41
CA ARG A 5 13.19 21.72 -31.13
C ARG A 5 11.84 21.22 -31.01
N THR A 6 11.08 21.26 -32.02
CA THR A 6 9.73 20.79 -31.95
C THR A 6 9.67 19.32 -31.63
N LEU A 7 10.62 18.58 -32.12
CA LEU A 7 10.67 17.18 -31.86
C LEU A 7 10.83 16.89 -30.41
N GLY A 8 11.66 17.62 -29.73
CA GLY A 8 11.88 17.41 -28.32
C GLY A 8 10.64 17.62 -27.51
N LEU A 9 9.87 18.60 -27.91
CA LEU A 9 8.66 18.88 -27.17
C LEU A 9 7.66 17.76 -27.29
N ALA A 10 7.51 17.19 -28.45
CA ALA A 10 6.58 16.10 -28.61
C ALA A 10 6.97 14.90 -27.77
N GLY A 11 8.24 14.62 -27.69
CA GLY A 11 8.69 13.51 -26.88
C GLY A 11 8.39 13.72 -25.42
N ALA A 12 8.53 14.93 -24.96
CA ALA A 12 8.27 15.22 -23.56
C ALA A 12 6.81 14.94 -23.18
N ALA A 13 5.90 15.25 -24.05
CA ALA A 13 4.50 15.02 -23.78
C ALA A 13 4.20 13.54 -23.62
N MET A 14 4.80 12.72 -24.44
CA MET A 14 4.57 11.29 -24.35
C MET A 14 5.13 10.70 -23.06
N LEU A 15 6.26 11.19 -22.64
CA LEU A 15 6.86 10.73 -21.39
C LEU A 15 5.97 11.03 -20.20
N ALA A 16 5.31 12.17 -20.22
CA ALA A 16 4.44 12.52 -19.11
C ALA A 16 3.32 11.52 -18.95
N ALA A 17 2.76 11.04 -20.05
CA ALA A 17 1.69 10.06 -19.99
C ALA A 17 2.19 8.74 -19.40
N GLY A 18 3.39 8.33 -19.75
CA GLY A 18 3.96 7.12 -19.21
C GLY A 18 4.21 7.21 -17.72
N LEU A 19 4.64 8.36 -17.26
CA LEU A 19 4.89 8.54 -15.83
C LEU A 19 3.63 8.47 -15.01
N ALA A 20 2.50 8.87 -15.55
CA ALA A 20 1.25 8.84 -14.83
C ALA A 20 0.81 7.41 -14.49
N ALA A 21 1.14 6.45 -15.32
CA ALA A 21 0.74 5.07 -15.08
C ALA A 21 1.59 4.38 -14.01
N ALA A 22 2.88 4.69 -13.96
CA ALA A 22 3.79 4.02 -13.04
C ALA A 22 3.42 4.17 -11.57
N PRO A 23 3.05 5.36 -11.07
CA PRO A 23 2.69 5.51 -9.66
C PRO A 23 1.52 4.63 -9.23
N GLN A 24 0.55 4.43 -10.10
CA GLN A 24 -0.60 3.59 -9.78
C GLN A 24 -0.20 2.13 -9.63
N ALA A 25 0.68 1.66 -10.49
CA ALA A 25 1.16 0.29 -10.39
C ALA A 25 1.93 0.06 -9.10
N HIS A 26 2.76 1.04 -8.71
CA HIS A 26 3.50 0.95 -7.45
C HIS A 26 2.59 0.94 -6.25
N ALA A 27 1.57 1.80 -6.25
CA ALA A 27 0.64 1.86 -5.13
C ALA A 27 -0.10 0.54 -4.98
N GLN A 28 -0.49 -0.07 -6.09
CA GLN A 28 -1.21 -1.33 -6.04
C GLN A 28 -0.32 -2.47 -5.53
N ALA A 29 0.92 -2.51 -5.98
CA ALA A 29 1.86 -3.52 -5.50
C ALA A 29 2.13 -3.37 -4.01
N ASN A 30 2.25 -2.14 -3.53
CA ASN A 30 2.46 -1.89 -2.11
C ASN A 30 1.25 -2.29 -1.28
N CYS A 31 0.05 -2.10 -1.81
CA CYS A 31 -1.15 -2.50 -1.10
C CYS A 31 -1.32 -4.01 -1.06
N ASP A 32 -0.89 -4.72 -2.09
CA ASP A 32 -0.87 -6.17 -2.04
C ASP A 32 0.06 -6.65 -0.92
N THR A 33 1.23 -6.06 -0.82
CA THR A 33 2.19 -6.39 0.23
C THR A 33 1.62 -6.05 1.60
N TYR A 34 1.06 -4.85 1.76
CA TYR A 34 0.46 -4.46 3.03
C TYR A 34 -0.64 -5.45 3.43
N ALA A 35 -1.50 -5.81 2.49
CA ALA A 35 -2.62 -6.68 2.80
C ALA A 35 -2.17 -8.07 3.23
N LYS A 36 -1.14 -8.60 2.60
CA LYS A 36 -0.61 -9.91 2.98
C LYS A 36 -0.01 -9.87 4.37
N LEU A 37 0.71 -8.81 4.70
CA LEU A 37 1.24 -8.64 6.04
C LEU A 37 0.13 -8.50 7.07
N ALA A 38 -0.89 -7.71 6.76
CA ALA A 38 -2.01 -7.51 7.66
C ALA A 38 -2.74 -8.83 7.93
N LEU A 39 -2.91 -9.64 6.90
CA LEU A 39 -3.56 -10.93 7.06
C LEU A 39 -2.72 -11.87 7.93
N GLN A 40 -1.41 -11.88 7.72
CA GLN A 40 -0.50 -12.67 8.53
C GLN A 40 -0.55 -12.22 9.99
N GLN A 41 -0.58 -10.92 10.22
CA GLN A 41 -0.67 -10.37 11.57
C GLN A 41 -1.98 -10.73 12.24
N GLN A 42 -3.07 -10.79 11.47
CA GLN A 42 -4.35 -11.23 12.03
C GLN A 42 -4.29 -12.70 12.47
N LYS A 43 -3.59 -13.53 11.72
CA LYS A 43 -3.40 -14.91 12.14
C LYS A 43 -2.60 -15.00 13.43
N GLU A 44 -1.61 -14.14 13.60
CA GLU A 44 -0.86 -14.06 14.84
C GLU A 44 -1.74 -13.59 15.98
N ASN A 45 -2.58 -12.58 15.72
CA ASN A 45 -3.52 -12.08 16.70
C ASN A 45 -4.40 -13.21 17.23
N GLU A 46 -4.91 -14.03 16.32
CA GLU A 46 -5.75 -15.15 16.70
C GLU A 46 -4.98 -16.22 17.46
N ALA A 47 -3.82 -16.59 16.98
CA ALA A 47 -3.01 -17.64 17.59
C ALA A 47 -2.55 -17.25 18.98
N LEU A 48 -2.20 -15.99 19.18
CA LEU A 48 -1.73 -15.49 20.48
C LEU A 48 -2.87 -15.02 21.37
N LYS A 49 -4.09 -15.01 20.84
CA LYS A 49 -5.28 -14.56 21.58
C LYS A 49 -5.10 -13.14 22.09
N CYS A 50 -4.58 -12.27 21.23
CA CYS A 50 -4.34 -10.87 21.60
C CYS A 50 -5.64 -10.08 21.77
N GLY A 51 -6.70 -10.50 21.10
CA GLY A 51 -8.00 -9.86 21.26
C GLY A 51 -8.18 -8.60 20.41
N PHE A 52 -7.29 -8.32 19.48
CA PHE A 52 -7.46 -7.18 18.60
C PHE A 52 -8.61 -7.42 17.64
N SER A 53 -9.44 -6.41 17.44
CA SER A 53 -10.61 -6.52 16.57
C SER A 53 -10.80 -5.24 15.79
N GLY A 54 -11.79 -5.24 14.90
CA GLY A 54 -12.06 -4.10 14.03
C GLY A 54 -11.65 -4.38 12.60
N PRO A 55 -11.97 -3.44 11.69
CA PRO A 55 -11.64 -3.63 10.27
C PRO A 55 -10.16 -3.83 10.01
N GLU A 56 -9.31 -3.21 10.80
CA GLU A 56 -7.86 -3.32 10.63
C GLU A 56 -7.32 -4.71 10.98
N TRP A 57 -8.13 -5.53 11.63
CA TRP A 57 -7.77 -6.91 11.98
C TRP A 57 -8.65 -7.92 11.26
N SER A 58 -9.19 -7.54 10.11
CA SER A 58 -10.00 -8.43 9.29
C SER A 58 -9.19 -9.60 8.77
N GLY A 59 -9.85 -10.74 8.61
CA GLY A 59 -9.26 -11.91 7.97
C GLY A 59 -9.47 -11.94 6.46
N ASP A 60 -9.98 -10.87 5.89
CA ASP A 60 -10.26 -10.79 4.46
C ASP A 60 -9.17 -9.97 3.76
N LEU A 61 -8.42 -10.65 2.90
CA LEU A 61 -7.33 -10.01 2.16
C LEU A 61 -7.83 -8.82 1.34
N ARG A 62 -8.98 -8.96 0.71
CA ARG A 62 -9.51 -7.92 -0.17
C ARG A 62 -9.89 -6.67 0.61
N ALA A 63 -10.34 -6.82 1.83
CA ALA A 63 -10.68 -5.69 2.67
C ALA A 63 -9.42 -4.85 2.96
N HIS A 64 -8.30 -5.51 3.20
CA HIS A 64 -7.04 -4.81 3.46
C HIS A 64 -6.52 -4.13 2.20
N VAL A 65 -6.62 -4.78 1.04
CA VAL A 65 -6.22 -4.16 -0.22
C VAL A 65 -7.07 -2.92 -0.48
N GLY A 66 -8.38 -3.03 -0.29
CA GLY A 66 -9.30 -1.93 -0.53
C GLY A 66 -9.02 -0.74 0.36
N TRP A 67 -8.80 -0.99 1.64
CA TRP A 67 -8.50 0.11 2.55
C TRP A 67 -7.19 0.79 2.17
N CYS A 68 -6.15 0.00 1.95
CA CYS A 68 -4.83 0.54 1.59
C CYS A 68 -4.91 1.40 0.32
N SER A 69 -5.69 0.95 -0.66
CA SER A 69 -5.84 1.67 -1.91
C SER A 69 -6.63 2.96 -1.76
N SER A 70 -7.43 3.07 -0.71
CA SER A 70 -8.26 4.25 -0.48
C SER A 70 -7.55 5.34 0.32
N VAL A 71 -6.40 5.05 0.90
CA VAL A 71 -5.64 6.02 1.70
C VAL A 71 -4.29 6.28 1.05
N GLY A 72 -3.58 7.29 1.53
CA GLY A 72 -2.26 7.61 1.02
C GLY A 72 -1.18 6.72 1.60
N PRO A 73 0.02 6.74 0.98
CA PRO A 73 1.12 5.89 1.45
C PRO A 73 1.52 6.14 2.89
N GLU A 74 1.43 7.36 3.34
CA GLU A 74 1.78 7.68 4.73
C GLU A 74 0.84 6.99 5.70
N GLU A 75 -0.43 6.90 5.34
CA GLU A 75 -1.41 6.33 6.23
C GLU A 75 -1.27 4.83 6.38
N TRP A 76 -1.08 4.10 5.29
CA TRP A 76 -0.94 2.66 5.43
C TRP A 76 0.41 2.28 6.05
N LYS A 77 1.43 3.11 5.89
CA LYS A 77 2.71 2.88 6.56
C LYS A 77 2.58 3.05 8.07
N VAL A 78 1.89 4.10 8.50
CA VAL A 78 1.65 4.31 9.92
C VAL A 78 0.82 3.19 10.50
N GLN A 79 -0.19 2.75 9.78
CA GLN A 79 -1.04 1.66 10.23
C GLN A 79 -0.23 0.37 10.39
N LEU A 80 0.67 0.10 9.46
CA LEU A 80 1.52 -1.07 9.54
C LEU A 80 2.42 -1.00 10.78
N GLN A 81 2.98 0.16 11.07
CA GLN A 81 3.78 0.34 12.27
C GLN A 81 2.96 0.13 13.53
N ASN A 82 1.76 0.68 13.58
CA ASN A 82 0.89 0.54 14.74
C ASN A 82 0.55 -0.92 14.99
N ARG A 83 0.18 -1.65 13.95
CA ARG A 83 -0.15 -3.08 14.06
C ARG A 83 1.04 -3.87 14.57
N THR A 84 2.22 -3.58 14.06
CA THR A 84 3.44 -4.26 14.44
C THR A 84 3.75 -4.03 15.91
N GLN A 85 3.58 -2.80 16.38
CA GLN A 85 3.80 -2.48 17.79
C GLN A 85 2.78 -3.14 18.70
N GLN A 86 1.52 -3.17 18.29
CA GLN A 86 0.47 -3.81 19.07
C GLN A 86 0.77 -5.30 19.24
N LEU A 87 1.17 -5.97 18.16
CA LEU A 87 1.53 -7.38 18.26
C LEU A 87 2.75 -7.59 19.14
N ALA A 88 3.74 -6.73 19.03
CA ALA A 88 4.94 -6.85 19.84
C ALA A 88 4.59 -6.75 21.34
N GLN A 89 3.69 -5.84 21.70
CA GLN A 89 3.25 -5.71 23.06
C GLN A 89 2.46 -6.93 23.54
N CYS A 90 1.65 -7.49 22.66
CA CYS A 90 0.91 -8.69 22.99
C CYS A 90 1.83 -9.88 23.24
N LYS A 91 2.90 -9.97 22.46
CA LYS A 91 3.87 -11.06 22.62
C LYS A 91 4.74 -10.91 23.86
N ALA A 92 4.89 -9.71 24.35
CA ALA A 92 5.69 -9.47 25.54
C ALA A 92 4.96 -9.98 26.77
#